data_61ca82c171033852d6be1c098e73a998
#
_entry.id   61ca82c171033852d6be1c098e73a998
#
_cell.length_a   1.000
_cell.length_b   1.000
_cell.length_c   1.000
_cell.angle_alpha   90.00
_cell.angle_beta   90.00
_cell.angle_gamma   90.00
#
_symmetry.space_group_name_H-M   'P 1'
#
loop_
_entity.id
_entity.type
_entity.pdbx_description
1 polymer ?
#
loop_
_entity_poly.entity_id
_entity_poly.type
_entity_poly.pdbx_seq_one_letter_code
_entity_poly.pdbx_strand_id
1 'polypeptide(L)'
;QMCIRDRAPGLFEQCHHLGEIQQTLINLYDEPEHMKDLIRYLVDYELELAEQLCTHLKPDALFHHDDWGSQVSTFMSPDMFEEFFLDGYKQIYGYYKSHGVELIVHHSDSYAATLVPYMIDMGIDIWQGVMTSNNIPELIKKYGGKISFMGGIDSAKVDYEGWSRDVIAKEVHRACDENGKLYFIPCASIGLAMS
;
A
#
# COMPACT_ATOMS: atom_id res chain seq x y z
N GLN A 1 -4.16 -4.78 -23.91
CA GLN A 1 -4.41 -3.70 -22.92
C GLN A 1 -4.73 -4.37 -21.59
N MET A 2 -3.96 -4.07 -20.55
CA MET A 2 -4.16 -4.60 -19.21
C MET A 2 -5.39 -3.97 -18.55
N CYS A 3 -6.24 -4.78 -17.94
CA CYS A 3 -7.36 -4.30 -17.13
C CYS A 3 -6.92 -4.22 -15.66
N ILE A 4 -6.81 -3.00 -15.14
CA ILE A 4 -6.44 -2.74 -13.74
C ILE A 4 -7.68 -2.30 -12.99
N ARG A 5 -7.99 -2.97 -11.86
CA ARG A 5 -9.06 -2.55 -10.97
C ARG A 5 -8.46 -1.79 -9.78
N ASP A 6 -8.85 -0.55 -9.68
CA ASP A 6 -8.58 0.29 -8.51
C ASP A 6 -9.63 0.05 -7.43
N ARG A 7 -9.20 -0.08 -6.18
CA ARG A 7 -10.02 -0.40 -5.01
C ARG A 7 -9.53 0.35 -3.77
N ALA A 8 -10.44 1.07 -3.13
CA ALA A 8 -10.24 1.77 -1.85
C ALA A 8 -11.59 1.81 -1.10
N PRO A 9 -11.58 1.97 0.22
CA PRO A 9 -10.47 1.81 1.16
C PRO A 9 -10.15 0.34 1.48
N GLY A 10 -8.96 0.06 2.03
CA GLY A 10 -8.59 -1.26 2.54
C GLY A 10 -9.10 -1.52 3.96
N LEU A 11 -8.66 -2.63 4.57
CA LEU A 11 -9.22 -3.09 5.86
C LEU A 11 -9.01 -2.08 7.00
N PHE A 12 -7.80 -1.53 7.13
CA PHE A 12 -7.50 -0.59 8.22
C PHE A 12 -8.26 0.72 8.02
N GLU A 13 -8.26 1.27 6.80
CA GLU A 13 -9.01 2.48 6.48
C GLU A 13 -10.51 2.29 6.69
N GLN A 14 -11.09 1.15 6.31
CA GLN A 14 -12.50 0.86 6.59
C GLN A 14 -12.80 0.85 8.09
N CYS A 15 -11.93 0.25 8.91
CA CYS A 15 -12.09 0.28 10.36
C CYS A 15 -12.13 1.71 10.90
N HIS A 16 -11.19 2.56 10.50
CA HIS A 16 -11.15 3.92 11.03
C HIS A 16 -12.15 4.89 10.37
N HIS A 17 -12.66 4.61 9.18
CA HIS A 17 -13.80 5.34 8.61
C HIS A 17 -15.08 5.06 9.40
N LEU A 18 -15.23 3.87 9.97
CA LEU A 18 -16.38 3.50 10.80
C LEU A 18 -16.24 3.97 12.25
N GLY A 19 -15.02 3.90 12.81
CA GLY A 19 -14.77 4.09 14.23
C GLY A 19 -13.89 5.29 14.59
N GLU A 20 -13.56 6.18 13.64
CA GLU A 20 -12.53 7.21 13.74
C GLU A 20 -11.13 6.63 14.03
N ILE A 21 -10.08 7.27 13.50
CA ILE A 21 -8.72 6.70 13.54
C ILE A 21 -8.21 6.54 14.98
N GLN A 22 -8.42 7.55 15.83
CA GLN A 22 -7.93 7.50 17.20
C GLN A 22 -8.62 6.39 18.00
N GLN A 23 -9.94 6.28 17.88
CA GLN A 23 -10.71 5.26 18.60
C GLN A 23 -10.41 3.86 18.07
N THR A 24 -10.23 3.71 16.75
CA THR A 24 -9.81 2.43 16.15
C THR A 24 -8.48 1.96 16.73
N LEU A 25 -7.48 2.83 16.79
CA LEU A 25 -6.17 2.49 17.36
C LEU A 25 -6.25 2.13 18.85
N ILE A 26 -7.07 2.83 19.63
CA ILE A 26 -7.30 2.52 21.05
C ILE A 26 -8.00 1.14 21.17
N ASN A 27 -9.00 0.89 20.36
CA ASN A 27 -9.79 -0.34 20.43
C ASN A 27 -8.98 -1.60 20.05
N LEU A 28 -7.90 -1.49 19.26
CA LEU A 28 -6.98 -2.62 19.04
C LEU A 28 -6.37 -3.13 20.35
N TYR A 29 -6.25 -2.27 21.39
CA TYR A 29 -5.76 -2.63 22.72
C TYR A 29 -6.89 -2.93 23.70
N ASP A 30 -7.92 -2.09 23.73
CA ASP A 30 -8.95 -2.13 24.75
C ASP A 30 -10.07 -3.12 24.43
N GLU A 31 -10.38 -3.32 23.13
CA GLU A 31 -11.48 -4.15 22.65
C GLU A 31 -11.03 -5.11 21.51
N PRO A 32 -9.95 -5.90 21.71
CA PRO A 32 -9.34 -6.67 20.62
C PRO A 32 -10.29 -7.65 19.95
N GLU A 33 -11.18 -8.31 20.71
CA GLU A 33 -12.12 -9.29 20.15
C GLU A 33 -13.19 -8.62 19.28
N HIS A 34 -13.70 -7.44 19.69
CA HIS A 34 -14.63 -6.67 18.86
C HIS A 34 -13.95 -6.16 17.58
N MET A 35 -12.67 -5.75 17.67
CA MET A 35 -11.91 -5.36 16.48
C MET A 35 -11.68 -6.54 15.53
N LYS A 36 -11.38 -7.74 16.05
CA LYS A 36 -11.26 -8.96 15.23
C LYS A 36 -12.58 -9.33 14.56
N ASP A 37 -13.70 -9.16 15.26
CA ASP A 37 -15.02 -9.40 14.69
C ASP A 37 -15.36 -8.41 13.57
N LEU A 38 -15.05 -7.11 13.77
CA LEU A 38 -15.23 -6.08 12.74
C LEU A 38 -14.36 -6.39 11.52
N ILE A 39 -13.08 -6.70 11.73
CA ILE A 39 -12.13 -6.99 10.63
C ILE A 39 -12.61 -8.23 9.86
N ARG A 40 -13.07 -9.27 10.53
CA ARG A 40 -13.62 -10.47 9.87
C ARG A 40 -14.83 -10.12 9.00
N TYR A 41 -15.75 -9.30 9.51
CA TYR A 41 -16.89 -8.82 8.74
C TYR A 41 -16.46 -8.05 7.49
N LEU A 42 -15.41 -7.19 7.60
CA LEU A 42 -14.87 -6.45 6.47
C LEU A 42 -14.15 -7.37 5.47
N VAL A 43 -13.47 -8.41 5.94
CA VAL A 43 -12.84 -9.43 5.06
C VAL A 43 -13.91 -10.18 4.27
N ASP A 44 -15.01 -10.59 4.91
CA ASP A 44 -16.11 -11.25 4.21
C ASP A 44 -16.71 -10.34 3.13
N TYR A 45 -16.93 -9.07 3.43
CA TYR A 45 -17.38 -8.06 2.46
C TYR A 45 -16.39 -7.91 1.29
N GLU A 46 -15.09 -7.82 1.56
CA GLU A 46 -14.05 -7.71 0.53
C GLU A 46 -13.99 -8.96 -0.35
N LEU A 47 -14.19 -10.15 0.21
CA LEU A 47 -14.22 -11.41 -0.53
C LEU A 47 -15.46 -11.51 -1.43
N GLU A 48 -16.64 -11.10 -0.96
CA GLU A 48 -17.84 -11.03 -1.80
C GLU A 48 -17.66 -10.06 -2.97
N LEU A 49 -17.04 -8.90 -2.71
CA LEU A 49 -16.72 -7.93 -3.76
C LEU A 49 -15.68 -8.49 -4.75
N ALA A 50 -14.64 -9.17 -4.26
CA ALA A 50 -13.62 -9.80 -5.09
C ALA A 50 -14.25 -10.86 -6.03
N GLU A 51 -15.21 -11.64 -5.55
CA GLU A 51 -15.96 -12.58 -6.37
C GLU A 51 -16.68 -11.89 -7.53
N GLN A 52 -17.38 -10.77 -7.25
CA GLN A 52 -18.06 -10.01 -8.30
C GLN A 52 -17.08 -9.44 -9.32
N LEU A 53 -15.96 -8.89 -8.85
CA LEU A 53 -14.94 -8.31 -9.73
C LEU A 53 -14.27 -9.37 -10.59
N CYS A 54 -13.85 -10.48 -10.01
CA CYS A 54 -13.22 -11.58 -10.75
C CYS A 54 -14.20 -12.23 -11.76
N THR A 55 -15.47 -12.36 -11.40
CA THR A 55 -16.49 -12.96 -12.28
C THR A 55 -16.83 -12.06 -13.46
N HIS A 56 -17.03 -10.76 -13.22
CA HIS A 56 -17.63 -9.87 -14.21
C HIS A 56 -16.62 -8.99 -14.94
N LEU A 57 -15.55 -8.54 -14.26
CA LEU A 57 -14.53 -7.66 -14.85
C LEU A 57 -13.27 -8.41 -15.26
N LYS A 58 -12.92 -9.49 -14.57
CA LYS A 58 -11.72 -10.31 -14.81
C LYS A 58 -10.46 -9.45 -14.94
N PRO A 59 -10.09 -8.69 -13.89
CA PRO A 59 -8.96 -7.79 -13.98
C PRO A 59 -7.63 -8.55 -14.07
N ASP A 60 -6.68 -8.01 -14.83
CA ASP A 60 -5.30 -8.52 -14.87
C ASP A 60 -4.52 -8.10 -13.64
N ALA A 61 -4.86 -6.94 -13.05
CA ALA A 61 -4.22 -6.42 -11.85
C ALA A 61 -5.24 -5.78 -10.89
N LEU A 62 -4.96 -5.89 -9.59
CA LEU A 62 -5.63 -5.15 -8.52
C LEU A 62 -4.72 -4.00 -8.07
N PHE A 63 -5.25 -2.80 -7.96
CA PHE A 63 -4.63 -1.66 -7.30
C PHE A 63 -5.45 -1.36 -6.04
N HIS A 64 -4.91 -1.65 -4.85
CA HIS A 64 -5.63 -1.58 -3.58
C HIS A 64 -4.99 -0.56 -2.65
N HIS A 65 -5.80 0.32 -2.07
CA HIS A 65 -5.36 1.40 -1.20
C HIS A 65 -5.65 1.10 0.26
N ASP A 66 -4.63 1.23 1.10
CA ASP A 66 -4.76 1.26 2.55
C ASP A 66 -3.49 1.81 3.21
N ASP A 67 -3.60 2.96 3.87
CA ASP A 67 -2.48 3.61 4.52
C ASP A 67 -2.28 3.08 5.94
N TRP A 68 -1.09 2.53 6.20
CA TRP A 68 -0.75 1.88 7.48
C TRP A 68 0.13 2.73 8.39
N GLY A 69 0.37 3.97 8.02
CA GLY A 69 1.24 4.85 8.78
C GLY A 69 1.12 6.32 8.41
N SER A 70 1.83 7.11 9.17
CA SER A 70 2.10 8.51 8.88
C SER A 70 3.34 8.64 7.99
N GLN A 71 3.81 9.86 7.77
CA GLN A 71 5.05 10.11 7.03
C GLN A 71 6.32 9.62 7.75
N VAL A 72 6.24 9.35 9.07
CA VAL A 72 7.42 9.05 9.90
C VAL A 72 7.34 7.73 10.66
N SER A 73 6.16 7.12 10.79
CA SER A 73 5.96 5.86 11.52
C SER A 73 4.73 5.13 11.05
N THR A 74 4.69 3.81 11.24
CA THR A 74 3.45 3.03 11.20
C THR A 74 2.49 3.45 12.30
N PHE A 75 1.18 3.33 12.07
CA PHE A 75 0.14 3.61 13.08
C PHE A 75 0.10 2.54 14.18
N MET A 76 0.55 1.33 13.87
CA MET A 76 0.60 0.20 14.78
C MET A 76 1.94 -0.52 14.69
N SER A 77 2.29 -1.31 15.68
CA SER A 77 3.49 -2.14 15.63
C SER A 77 3.35 -3.25 14.58
N PRO A 78 4.48 -3.79 14.07
CA PRO A 78 4.42 -4.95 13.17
C PRO A 78 3.67 -6.15 13.76
N ASP A 79 3.84 -6.43 15.05
CA ASP A 79 3.15 -7.53 15.73
C ASP A 79 1.63 -7.32 15.78
N MET A 80 1.18 -6.07 16.01
CA MET A 80 -0.25 -5.75 15.95
C MET A 80 -0.80 -5.85 14.53
N PHE A 81 -0.03 -5.41 13.53
CA PHE A 81 -0.42 -5.56 12.14
C PHE A 81 -0.59 -7.05 11.78
N GLU A 82 0.35 -7.89 12.21
CA GLU A 82 0.28 -9.34 12.04
C GLU A 82 -0.96 -9.92 12.71
N GLU A 83 -1.19 -9.58 13.97
CA GLU A 83 -2.30 -10.12 14.75
C GLU A 83 -3.69 -9.78 14.16
N PHE A 84 -3.88 -8.53 13.70
CA PHE A 84 -5.21 -8.04 13.33
C PHE A 84 -5.48 -8.09 11.83
N PHE A 85 -4.49 -7.81 10.98
CA PHE A 85 -4.74 -7.51 9.56
C PHE A 85 -4.12 -8.50 8.58
N LEU A 86 -2.99 -9.12 8.93
CA LEU A 86 -2.21 -9.94 7.98
C LEU A 86 -3.04 -11.05 7.36
N ASP A 87 -3.75 -11.83 8.18
CA ASP A 87 -4.55 -12.96 7.69
C ASP A 87 -5.69 -12.51 6.77
N GLY A 88 -6.34 -11.40 7.11
CA GLY A 88 -7.39 -10.81 6.28
C GLY A 88 -6.89 -10.43 4.88
N TYR A 89 -5.74 -9.75 4.80
CA TYR A 89 -5.14 -9.42 3.50
C TYR A 89 -4.68 -10.65 2.72
N LYS A 90 -4.14 -11.66 3.40
CA LYS A 90 -3.78 -12.94 2.75
C LYS A 90 -4.98 -13.62 2.11
N GLN A 91 -6.12 -13.61 2.77
CA GLN A 91 -7.37 -14.14 2.22
C GLN A 91 -7.81 -13.35 0.99
N ILE A 92 -7.86 -12.01 1.09
CA ILE A 92 -8.32 -11.14 0.01
C ILE A 92 -7.40 -11.25 -1.22
N TYR A 93 -6.09 -11.04 -1.05
CA TYR A 93 -5.14 -11.08 -2.16
C TYR A 93 -4.97 -12.50 -2.72
N GLY A 94 -5.01 -13.51 -1.85
CA GLY A 94 -5.02 -14.92 -2.25
C GLY A 94 -6.23 -15.27 -3.11
N TYR A 95 -7.41 -14.72 -2.80
CA TYR A 95 -8.60 -14.87 -3.62
C TYR A 95 -8.38 -14.31 -5.03
N TYR A 96 -7.95 -13.05 -5.15
CA TYR A 96 -7.67 -12.43 -6.44
C TYR A 96 -6.64 -13.22 -7.25
N LYS A 97 -5.52 -13.60 -6.64
CA LYS A 97 -4.47 -14.40 -7.29
C LYS A 97 -5.00 -15.75 -7.80
N SER A 98 -5.79 -16.45 -7.01
CA SER A 98 -6.37 -17.75 -7.40
C SER A 98 -7.42 -17.63 -8.52
N HIS A 99 -7.94 -16.42 -8.77
CA HIS A 99 -8.92 -16.15 -9.83
C HIS A 99 -8.33 -15.41 -11.04
N GLY A 100 -7.00 -15.46 -11.20
CA GLY A 100 -6.34 -15.03 -12.44
C GLY A 100 -5.78 -13.61 -12.42
N VAL A 101 -5.86 -12.89 -11.29
CA VAL A 101 -5.19 -11.60 -11.14
C VAL A 101 -3.68 -11.81 -11.05
N GLU A 102 -2.93 -11.27 -12.01
CA GLU A 102 -1.49 -11.47 -12.10
C GLU A 102 -0.70 -10.59 -11.13
N LEU A 103 -1.15 -9.35 -10.89
CA LEU A 103 -0.43 -8.36 -10.09
C LEU A 103 -1.33 -7.79 -8.98
N ILE A 104 -0.79 -7.80 -7.75
CA ILE A 104 -1.32 -7.03 -6.63
C ILE A 104 -0.42 -5.81 -6.42
N VAL A 105 -0.98 -4.63 -6.68
CA VAL A 105 -0.35 -3.35 -6.38
C VAL A 105 -1.04 -2.79 -5.14
N HIS A 106 -0.27 -2.59 -4.08
CA HIS A 106 -0.79 -2.00 -2.85
C HIS A 106 -0.29 -0.56 -2.72
N HIS A 107 -1.22 0.38 -2.59
CA HIS A 107 -0.90 1.76 -2.29
C HIS A 107 -0.84 1.98 -0.79
N SER A 108 0.26 2.56 -0.36
CA SER A 108 0.41 3.20 0.95
C SER A 108 1.48 4.28 0.84
N ASP A 109 1.08 5.55 0.95
CA ASP A 109 2.02 6.68 0.92
C ASP A 109 2.47 7.08 2.34
N SER A 110 2.86 6.08 3.09
CA SER A 110 3.24 6.16 4.49
C SER A 110 4.65 5.61 4.75
N TYR A 111 5.16 5.83 5.97
CA TYR A 111 6.27 5.05 6.47
C TYR A 111 5.76 3.65 6.85
N ALA A 112 6.11 2.66 6.02
CA ALA A 112 5.72 1.26 6.20
C ALA A 112 6.88 0.26 5.96
N ALA A 113 8.12 0.73 6.00
CA ALA A 113 9.31 -0.10 5.76
C ALA A 113 9.37 -1.35 6.66
N THR A 114 8.89 -1.25 7.90
CA THR A 114 8.84 -2.36 8.87
C THR A 114 7.80 -3.42 8.50
N LEU A 115 6.82 -3.11 7.65
CA LEU A 115 5.77 -4.02 7.22
C LEU A 115 6.08 -4.75 5.91
N VAL A 116 7.20 -4.45 5.25
CA VAL A 116 7.57 -5.10 3.97
C VAL A 116 7.60 -6.63 4.04
N PRO A 117 8.07 -7.28 5.13
CA PRO A 117 7.98 -8.73 5.24
C PRO A 117 6.53 -9.24 5.14
N TYR A 118 5.59 -8.55 5.75
CA TYR A 118 4.17 -8.89 5.69
C TYR A 118 3.57 -8.59 4.31
N MET A 119 3.97 -7.48 3.66
CA MET A 119 3.58 -7.21 2.27
C MET A 119 3.92 -8.37 1.34
N ILE A 120 5.12 -8.93 1.49
CA ILE A 120 5.56 -10.10 0.73
C ILE A 120 4.72 -11.34 1.08
N ASP A 121 4.46 -11.57 2.36
CA ASP A 121 3.67 -12.73 2.83
C ASP A 121 2.20 -12.66 2.39
N MET A 122 1.63 -11.46 2.25
CA MET A 122 0.30 -11.21 1.70
C MET A 122 0.23 -11.41 0.18
N GLY A 123 1.38 -11.51 -0.51
CA GLY A 123 1.43 -11.65 -1.97
C GLY A 123 1.34 -10.33 -2.74
N ILE A 124 1.74 -9.22 -2.13
CA ILE A 124 1.87 -7.92 -2.81
C ILE A 124 3.07 -7.97 -3.73
N ASP A 125 2.87 -7.66 -5.03
CA ASP A 125 3.93 -7.64 -6.03
C ASP A 125 4.60 -6.27 -6.12
N ILE A 126 3.83 -5.19 -5.90
CA ILE A 126 4.30 -3.82 -6.00
C ILE A 126 3.75 -3.00 -4.82
N TRP A 127 4.64 -2.40 -4.03
CA TRP A 127 4.24 -1.33 -3.11
C TRP A 127 4.33 0.01 -3.83
N GLN A 128 3.18 0.65 -4.08
CA GLN A 128 3.06 1.96 -4.67
C GLN A 128 2.88 3.04 -3.58
N GLY A 129 3.40 4.22 -3.82
CA GLY A 129 3.39 5.32 -2.86
C GLY A 129 4.61 5.33 -1.93
N VAL A 130 5.60 4.46 -2.17
CA VAL A 130 6.76 4.39 -1.28
C VAL A 130 7.52 5.71 -1.23
N MET A 131 7.53 6.32 -0.03
CA MET A 131 8.19 7.60 0.23
C MET A 131 9.70 7.41 0.49
N THR A 132 10.47 8.47 0.26
CA THR A 132 11.93 8.50 0.49
C THR A 132 12.32 8.22 1.95
N SER A 133 11.44 8.54 2.91
CA SER A 133 11.63 8.23 4.34
C SER A 133 11.76 6.73 4.65
N ASN A 134 11.31 5.86 3.74
CA ASN A 134 11.42 4.41 3.88
C ASN A 134 12.79 3.84 3.51
N ASN A 135 13.76 4.66 3.08
CA ASN A 135 15.08 4.20 2.63
C ASN A 135 15.00 3.13 1.54
N ILE A 136 14.43 3.51 0.40
CA ILE A 136 14.13 2.63 -0.73
C ILE A 136 15.35 1.80 -1.19
N PRO A 137 16.59 2.35 -1.30
CA PRO A 137 17.76 1.57 -1.69
C PRO A 137 18.01 0.35 -0.78
N GLU A 138 17.87 0.51 0.54
CA GLU A 138 18.02 -0.61 1.48
C GLU A 138 16.87 -1.62 1.37
N LEU A 139 15.65 -1.16 1.11
CA LEU A 139 14.51 -2.05 0.86
C LEU A 139 14.74 -2.90 -0.41
N ILE A 140 15.20 -2.28 -1.49
CA ILE A 140 15.53 -2.99 -2.74
C ILE A 140 16.63 -4.01 -2.52
N LYS A 141 17.69 -3.63 -1.81
CA LYS A 141 18.79 -4.53 -1.49
C LYS A 141 18.33 -5.76 -0.69
N LYS A 142 17.41 -5.57 0.24
CA LYS A 142 16.93 -6.64 1.14
C LYS A 142 15.82 -7.48 0.54
N TYR A 143 14.92 -6.88 -0.23
CA TYR A 143 13.68 -7.50 -0.66
C TYR A 143 13.46 -7.53 -2.18
N GLY A 144 14.34 -6.91 -2.95
CA GLY A 144 14.27 -6.92 -4.41
C GLY A 144 14.17 -8.35 -4.97
N GLY A 145 13.31 -8.55 -5.97
CA GLY A 145 12.95 -9.86 -6.52
C GLY A 145 11.81 -10.58 -5.79
N LYS A 146 11.40 -10.09 -4.61
CA LYS A 146 10.20 -10.57 -3.91
C LYS A 146 9.06 -9.56 -3.97
N ILE A 147 9.40 -8.28 -4.00
CA ILE A 147 8.48 -7.15 -4.16
C ILE A 147 9.20 -6.04 -4.92
N SER A 148 8.45 -5.23 -5.66
CA SER A 148 8.93 -4.02 -6.33
C SER A 148 8.39 -2.76 -5.64
N PHE A 149 9.13 -1.66 -5.77
CA PHE A 149 8.82 -0.40 -5.10
C PHE A 149 8.52 0.67 -6.15
N MET A 150 7.32 1.27 -6.07
CA MET A 150 6.86 2.31 -6.99
C MET A 150 6.64 3.61 -6.22
N GLY A 151 7.49 4.62 -6.47
CA GLY A 151 7.46 5.88 -5.72
C GLY A 151 8.78 6.63 -5.81
N GLY A 152 9.27 7.12 -4.68
CA GLY A 152 10.61 7.68 -4.52
C GLY A 152 10.84 9.08 -5.09
N ILE A 153 9.89 9.66 -5.83
CA ILE A 153 9.91 11.06 -6.22
C ILE A 153 9.29 11.87 -5.09
N ASP A 154 10.07 12.77 -4.52
CA ASP A 154 9.63 13.60 -3.39
C ASP A 154 8.76 14.75 -3.90
N SER A 155 7.44 14.59 -3.73
CA SER A 155 6.46 15.59 -4.18
C SER A 155 6.68 16.97 -3.54
N ALA A 156 7.14 17.03 -2.30
CA ALA A 156 7.44 18.31 -1.64
C ALA A 156 8.58 19.09 -2.32
N LYS A 157 9.42 18.42 -3.09
CA LYS A 157 10.51 19.07 -3.86
C LYS A 157 10.11 19.49 -5.26
N VAL A 158 9.03 18.95 -5.80
CA VAL A 158 8.66 19.17 -7.20
C VAL A 158 7.29 19.79 -7.38
N ASP A 159 6.39 19.67 -6.39
CA ASP A 159 5.02 20.18 -6.44
C ASP A 159 4.86 21.40 -5.51
N TYR A 160 5.33 22.56 -5.98
CA TYR A 160 5.24 23.84 -5.28
C TYR A 160 5.09 25.00 -6.27
N GLU A 161 4.60 26.13 -5.80
CA GLU A 161 4.49 27.35 -6.62
C GLU A 161 5.88 27.78 -7.11
N GLY A 162 6.07 27.87 -8.43
CA GLY A 162 7.36 28.20 -9.06
C GLY A 162 8.22 26.99 -9.44
N TRP A 163 7.66 25.79 -9.49
CA TRP A 163 8.35 24.62 -10.04
C TRP A 163 8.92 24.87 -11.43
N SER A 164 9.98 24.17 -11.78
CA SER A 164 10.58 24.22 -13.12
C SER A 164 10.90 22.82 -13.63
N ARG A 165 11.04 22.69 -14.95
CA ARG A 165 11.45 21.41 -15.56
C ARG A 165 12.78 20.91 -15.02
N ASP A 166 13.72 21.82 -14.75
CA ASP A 166 15.04 21.44 -14.24
C ASP A 166 14.98 20.89 -12.82
N VAL A 167 14.11 21.44 -11.97
CA VAL A 167 13.88 20.92 -10.60
C VAL A 167 13.27 19.54 -10.66
N ILE A 168 12.24 19.35 -11.50
CA ILE A 168 11.61 18.03 -11.68
C ILE A 168 12.62 17.02 -12.23
N ALA A 169 13.35 17.38 -13.30
CA ALA A 169 14.35 16.51 -13.91
C ALA A 169 15.42 16.08 -12.90
N LYS A 170 15.93 17.02 -12.09
CA LYS A 170 16.92 16.74 -11.05
C LYS A 170 16.40 15.73 -10.02
N GLU A 171 15.16 15.87 -9.56
CA GLU A 171 14.58 14.95 -8.58
C GLU A 171 14.32 13.56 -9.19
N VAL A 172 13.81 13.50 -10.43
CA VAL A 172 13.64 12.23 -11.16
C VAL A 172 14.98 11.51 -11.35
N HIS A 173 16.03 12.22 -11.77
CA HIS A 173 17.37 11.65 -11.90
C HIS A 173 17.89 11.14 -10.56
N ARG A 174 17.76 11.95 -9.48
CA ARG A 174 18.15 11.51 -8.14
C ARG A 174 17.45 10.19 -7.77
N ALA A 175 16.12 10.13 -7.92
CA ALA A 175 15.36 8.93 -7.57
C ALA A 175 15.80 7.70 -8.38
N CYS A 176 16.05 7.86 -9.68
CA CYS A 176 16.52 6.77 -10.55
C CYS A 176 17.96 6.33 -10.24
N ASP A 177 18.85 7.28 -9.97
CA ASP A 177 20.26 7.00 -9.70
C ASP A 177 20.46 6.31 -8.35
N GLU A 178 19.72 6.73 -7.32
CA GLU A 178 19.79 6.16 -5.97
C GLU A 178 19.18 4.77 -5.90
N ASN A 179 18.06 4.53 -6.61
CA ASN A 179 17.29 3.28 -6.49
C ASN A 179 17.60 2.25 -7.59
N GLY A 180 18.26 2.66 -8.66
CA GLY A 180 18.68 1.76 -9.73
C GLY A 180 17.54 1.39 -10.70
N LYS A 181 17.79 0.33 -11.50
CA LYS A 181 16.93 -0.03 -12.64
C LYS A 181 16.06 -1.26 -12.42
N LEU A 182 16.28 -1.99 -11.33
CA LEU A 182 15.55 -3.23 -11.02
C LEU A 182 14.76 -3.07 -9.73
N TYR A 183 13.53 -3.57 -9.75
CA TYR A 183 12.63 -3.56 -8.60
C TYR A 183 12.19 -2.15 -8.15
N PHE A 184 12.43 -1.14 -8.99
CA PHE A 184 12.06 0.25 -8.73
C PHE A 184 11.33 0.85 -9.94
N ILE A 185 10.22 1.54 -9.67
CA ILE A 185 9.42 2.27 -10.66
C ILE A 185 9.31 3.71 -10.13
N PRO A 186 9.96 4.70 -10.79
CA PRO A 186 9.88 6.08 -10.35
C PRO A 186 8.45 6.62 -10.49
N CYS A 187 7.91 7.14 -9.40
CA CYS A 187 6.56 7.67 -9.34
C CYS A 187 6.49 8.77 -8.27
N ALA A 188 5.66 9.77 -8.48
CA ALA A 188 5.28 10.69 -7.43
C ALA A 188 4.36 9.95 -6.45
N SER A 189 4.64 10.06 -5.14
CA SER A 189 3.96 9.28 -4.11
C SER A 189 2.68 9.93 -3.59
N ILE A 190 2.59 11.25 -3.65
CA ILE A 190 1.46 12.01 -3.12
C ILE A 190 0.80 12.77 -4.26
N GLY A 191 -0.47 12.53 -4.50
CA GLY A 191 -1.32 13.38 -5.33
C GLY A 191 -1.82 14.56 -4.52
N LEU A 192 -0.95 15.56 -4.28
CA LEU A 192 -1.47 16.86 -3.83
C LEU A 192 -2.30 17.45 -4.96
N ALA A 193 -3.45 18.03 -4.62
CA ALA A 193 -4.27 18.71 -5.59
C ALA A 193 -3.39 19.71 -6.36
N MET A 194 -3.24 19.48 -7.65
CA MET A 194 -2.52 20.43 -8.50
C MET A 194 -3.23 21.78 -8.41
N SER A 195 -2.53 22.76 -7.88
CA SER A 195 -2.95 24.15 -7.83
C SER A 195 -3.00 24.76 -9.23
#